data_9fe9846dd94eb43f9fe86558350291b5
#
_entry.id   9fe9846dd94eb43f9fe86558350291b5
#
_cell.length_a   1.000
_cell.length_b   1.000
_cell.length_c   1.000
_cell.angle_alpha   90.00
_cell.angle_beta   90.00
_cell.angle_gamma   90.00
#
_symmetry.space_group_name_H-M   'P 1'
#
loop_
_entity.id
_entity.type
_entity.pdbx_description
1 polymer ?
#
loop_
_entity_poly.entity_id
_entity_poly.type
_entity_poly.pdbx_seq_one_letter_code
_entity_poly.pdbx_strand_id
1 'polypeptide(L)'
;MNSWFANISVNLKLGLGFGLVLVLTGLLALTGWNSLGSLIDRSNWMSDITQLNSDLTNLRVARLQWMLTNGDDASAANVQAKLDAFGSQQQHLVNTFKSPENLKLLREQGQSISEYRVSLEKMRQGYKTTLTARDSMNQAAARANDAIEAISGAVLSSSESDASRLAQYLLISKAKQQLVQVRLDVRSYIADLTSEAEQAALRQLENALSEIDSLKRQLPAEASRIQQFESAVLAYRDAVREFRDATAAIGVARAEMTVQGADIVKRSDELYKIQIERRDDESVQARSLQTTATLLALLVGVLAAFIITRQITRPLRETMDVVNRIASGDLTQQLRVTRRDELGACSKASHAWAPPCVT
;
A
#
# COMPACT_ATOMS: atom_id res chain seq x y z
N MET A 1 22.14 -60.25 19.67
CA MET A 1 21.31 -59.10 20.24
C MET A 1 21.82 -58.84 21.62
N ASN A 2 22.13 -57.59 21.95
CA ASN A 2 22.84 -57.20 23.16
C ASN A 2 22.10 -57.68 24.43
N SER A 3 22.80 -58.51 25.19
CA SER A 3 22.36 -59.05 26.50
C SER A 3 22.03 -57.92 27.51
N TRP A 4 22.54 -56.71 27.29
CA TRP A 4 22.31 -55.55 28.15
C TRP A 4 20.81 -55.14 28.17
N PHE A 5 20.15 -54.99 27.01
CA PHE A 5 18.77 -54.54 26.92
C PHE A 5 17.79 -55.63 27.44
N ALA A 6 18.12 -56.90 27.32
CA ALA A 6 17.30 -57.98 27.86
C ALA A 6 17.22 -57.97 29.41
N ASN A 7 18.23 -57.42 30.07
CA ASN A 7 18.37 -57.40 31.53
C ASN A 7 17.88 -56.09 32.23
N ILE A 8 17.41 -55.13 31.44
CA ILE A 8 16.77 -53.91 31.97
C ILE A 8 15.37 -54.23 32.45
N SER A 9 14.88 -53.54 33.50
CA SER A 9 13.53 -53.72 34.04
C SER A 9 12.45 -53.46 32.98
N VAL A 10 11.32 -54.14 33.06
CA VAL A 10 10.17 -53.99 32.14
C VAL A 10 9.65 -52.56 32.17
N ASN A 11 9.57 -51.95 33.36
CA ASN A 11 9.14 -50.56 33.52
C ASN A 11 10.08 -49.57 32.74
N LEU A 12 11.40 -49.80 32.79
CA LEU A 12 12.34 -48.91 32.12
C LEU A 12 12.27 -49.10 30.60
N LYS A 13 12.07 -50.33 30.08
CA LYS A 13 11.86 -50.62 28.66
C LYS A 13 10.61 -49.91 28.11
N LEU A 14 9.51 -49.95 28.84
CA LEU A 14 8.26 -49.28 28.49
C LEU A 14 8.44 -47.77 28.59
N GLY A 15 9.06 -47.26 29.66
CA GLY A 15 9.31 -45.84 29.85
C GLY A 15 10.20 -45.24 28.75
N LEU A 16 11.26 -45.94 28.34
CA LEU A 16 12.13 -45.48 27.24
C LEU A 16 11.38 -45.49 25.88
N GLY A 17 10.64 -46.56 25.59
CA GLY A 17 9.87 -46.66 24.32
C GLY A 17 8.77 -45.60 24.21
N PHE A 18 7.89 -45.50 25.20
CA PHE A 18 6.84 -44.50 25.23
C PHE A 18 7.37 -43.08 25.39
N GLY A 19 8.41 -42.88 26.24
CA GLY A 19 9.04 -41.59 26.46
C GLY A 19 9.66 -41.03 25.18
N LEU A 20 10.32 -41.85 24.37
CA LEU A 20 10.87 -41.46 23.09
C LEU A 20 9.79 -41.02 22.11
N VAL A 21 8.68 -41.77 22.01
CA VAL A 21 7.53 -41.42 21.16
C VAL A 21 6.89 -40.10 21.61
N LEU A 22 6.72 -39.88 22.93
CA LEU A 22 6.18 -38.65 23.47
C LEU A 22 7.08 -37.46 23.20
N VAL A 23 8.40 -37.59 23.33
CA VAL A 23 9.35 -36.52 22.98
C VAL A 23 9.27 -36.17 21.50
N LEU A 24 9.24 -37.18 20.60
CA LEU A 24 9.09 -36.94 19.16
C LEU A 24 7.77 -36.27 18.81
N THR A 25 6.66 -36.67 19.43
CA THR A 25 5.33 -36.05 19.24
C THR A 25 5.33 -34.60 19.75
N GLY A 26 5.95 -34.34 20.89
CA GLY A 26 6.12 -32.98 21.44
C GLY A 26 6.92 -32.07 20.50
N LEU A 27 8.03 -32.57 19.94
CA LEU A 27 8.83 -31.83 18.95
C LEU A 27 8.04 -31.54 17.67
N LEU A 28 7.26 -32.51 17.17
CA LEU A 28 6.37 -32.31 16.02
C LEU A 28 5.29 -31.24 16.29
N ALA A 29 4.70 -31.24 17.47
CA ALA A 29 3.71 -30.25 17.87
C ALA A 29 4.32 -28.84 17.93
N LEU A 30 5.51 -28.70 18.52
CA LEU A 30 6.22 -27.42 18.61
C LEU A 30 6.62 -26.86 17.22
N THR A 31 7.15 -27.72 16.36
CA THR A 31 7.52 -27.29 15.00
C THR A 31 6.28 -26.91 14.18
N GLY A 32 5.19 -27.66 14.29
CA GLY A 32 3.91 -27.34 13.65
C GLY A 32 3.33 -26.01 14.11
N TRP A 33 3.37 -25.75 15.41
CA TRP A 33 2.90 -24.49 16.01
C TRP A 33 3.69 -23.28 15.49
N ASN A 34 5.03 -23.35 15.49
CA ASN A 34 5.88 -22.29 14.99
C ASN A 34 5.67 -22.01 13.49
N SER A 35 5.53 -23.08 12.68
CA SER A 35 5.27 -22.94 11.24
C SER A 35 3.91 -22.29 10.96
N LEU A 36 2.89 -22.64 11.75
CA LEU A 36 1.56 -22.02 11.61
C LEU A 36 1.59 -20.54 11.98
N GLY A 37 2.33 -20.17 13.03
CA GLY A 37 2.53 -18.78 13.45
C GLY A 37 3.15 -17.92 12.34
N SER A 38 4.24 -18.39 11.74
CA SER A 38 4.90 -17.65 10.65
C SER A 38 4.01 -17.48 9.39
N LEU A 39 3.18 -18.46 9.06
CA LEU A 39 2.23 -18.37 7.95
C LEU A 39 1.10 -17.35 8.23
N ILE A 40 0.62 -17.28 9.47
CA ILE A 40 -0.38 -16.29 9.89
C ILE A 40 0.20 -14.87 9.80
N ASP A 41 1.41 -14.66 10.32
CA ASP A 41 2.08 -13.35 10.26
C ASP A 41 2.26 -12.87 8.82
N ARG A 42 2.68 -13.76 7.90
CA ARG A 42 2.79 -13.42 6.48
C ARG A 42 1.45 -13.10 5.84
N SER A 43 0.41 -13.83 6.19
CA SER A 43 -0.96 -13.54 5.71
C SER A 43 -1.41 -12.15 6.15
N ASN A 44 -1.12 -11.77 7.39
CA ASN A 44 -1.41 -10.43 7.92
C ASN A 44 -0.61 -9.37 7.16
N TRP A 45 0.68 -9.57 6.93
CA TRP A 45 1.51 -8.63 6.15
C TRP A 45 1.03 -8.46 4.72
N MET A 46 0.58 -9.53 4.07
CA MET A 46 -0.02 -9.45 2.73
C MET A 46 -1.32 -8.65 2.75
N SER A 47 -2.14 -8.82 3.79
CA SER A 47 -3.36 -8.03 4.00
C SER A 47 -3.03 -6.54 4.18
N ASP A 48 -2.01 -6.22 4.98
CA ASP A 48 -1.57 -4.85 5.22
C ASP A 48 -1.05 -4.16 3.94
N ILE A 49 -0.31 -4.90 3.09
CA ILE A 49 0.14 -4.39 1.77
C ILE A 49 -1.07 -4.17 0.84
N THR A 50 -2.05 -5.07 0.86
CA THR A 50 -3.28 -4.92 0.08
C THR A 50 -4.08 -3.70 0.54
N GLN A 51 -4.15 -3.47 1.86
CA GLN A 51 -4.77 -2.26 2.43
C GLN A 51 -4.05 -1.00 1.96
N LEU A 52 -2.71 -1.00 1.94
CA LEU A 52 -1.93 0.13 1.42
C LEU A 52 -2.28 0.46 -0.03
N ASN A 53 -2.42 -0.55 -0.90
CA ASN A 53 -2.83 -0.36 -2.30
C ASN A 53 -4.27 0.14 -2.43
N SER A 54 -5.17 -0.31 -1.54
CA SER A 54 -6.54 0.20 -1.45
C SER A 54 -6.57 1.67 -1.06
N ASP A 55 -5.77 2.07 -0.06
CA ASP A 55 -5.68 3.45 0.39
C ASP A 55 -5.11 4.37 -0.69
N LEU A 56 -4.12 3.91 -1.48
CA LEU A 56 -3.65 4.64 -2.66
C LEU A 56 -4.74 4.80 -3.72
N THR A 57 -5.55 3.77 -3.95
CA THR A 57 -6.68 3.84 -4.87
C THR A 57 -7.71 4.86 -4.39
N ASN A 58 -8.05 4.86 -3.10
CA ASN A 58 -8.95 5.83 -2.48
C ASN A 58 -8.41 7.26 -2.59
N LEU A 59 -7.10 7.45 -2.39
CA LEU A 59 -6.44 8.75 -2.57
C LEU A 59 -6.53 9.23 -4.02
N ARG A 60 -6.31 8.34 -5.00
CA ARG A 60 -6.44 8.67 -6.44
C ARG A 60 -7.88 9.08 -6.80
N VAL A 61 -8.87 8.36 -6.29
CA VAL A 61 -10.30 8.69 -6.50
C VAL A 61 -10.63 10.05 -5.88
N ALA A 62 -10.24 10.29 -4.63
CA ALA A 62 -10.46 11.58 -3.97
C ALA A 62 -9.80 12.74 -4.74
N ARG A 63 -8.56 12.54 -5.25
CA ARG A 63 -7.89 13.52 -6.10
C ARG A 63 -8.65 13.81 -7.39
N LEU A 64 -9.16 12.78 -8.07
CA LEU A 64 -9.96 12.98 -9.29
C LEU A 64 -11.25 13.76 -9.00
N GLN A 65 -11.93 13.46 -7.90
CA GLN A 65 -13.11 14.20 -7.47
C GLN A 65 -12.76 15.67 -7.19
N TRP A 66 -11.66 15.93 -6.48
CA TRP A 66 -11.19 17.30 -6.23
C TRP A 66 -10.89 18.06 -7.52
N MET A 67 -10.31 17.41 -8.53
CA MET A 67 -10.08 18.03 -9.85
C MET A 67 -11.37 18.41 -10.55
N LEU A 68 -12.43 17.60 -10.45
CA LEU A 68 -13.74 17.86 -11.03
C LEU A 68 -14.45 19.04 -10.38
N THR A 69 -14.17 19.35 -9.13
CA THR A 69 -14.72 20.51 -8.39
C THR A 69 -13.87 21.77 -8.56
N ASN A 70 -12.90 21.77 -9.47
CA ASN A 70 -11.96 22.89 -9.69
C ASN A 70 -11.21 23.33 -8.43
N GLY A 71 -10.93 22.37 -7.53
CA GLY A 71 -10.03 22.60 -6.40
C GLY A 71 -10.73 23.13 -5.14
N ASP A 72 -12.03 22.84 -4.90
CA ASP A 72 -12.75 23.28 -3.70
C ASP A 72 -12.09 22.76 -2.40
N ASP A 73 -12.25 23.53 -1.31
CA ASP A 73 -11.59 23.25 -0.03
C ASP A 73 -12.10 21.97 0.65
N ALA A 74 -13.37 21.60 0.48
CA ALA A 74 -13.94 20.39 1.09
C ALA A 74 -13.36 19.14 0.47
N SER A 75 -13.28 19.09 -0.88
CA SER A 75 -12.64 18.02 -1.61
C SER A 75 -11.12 17.97 -1.35
N ALA A 76 -10.46 19.14 -1.20
CA ALA A 76 -9.05 19.22 -0.81
C ALA A 76 -8.79 18.58 0.56
N ALA A 77 -9.67 18.85 1.54
CA ALA A 77 -9.58 18.25 2.88
C ALA A 77 -9.78 16.72 2.83
N ASN A 78 -10.67 16.21 1.98
CA ASN A 78 -10.84 14.77 1.79
C ASN A 78 -9.57 14.13 1.19
N VAL A 79 -8.94 14.75 0.19
CA VAL A 79 -7.66 14.28 -0.38
C VAL A 79 -6.58 14.23 0.70
N GLN A 80 -6.48 15.28 1.53
CA GLN A 80 -5.51 15.31 2.64
C GLN A 80 -5.75 14.16 3.64
N ALA A 81 -7.00 13.92 4.03
CA ALA A 81 -7.34 12.82 4.94
C ALA A 81 -6.97 11.44 4.36
N LYS A 82 -7.20 11.22 3.05
CA LYS A 82 -6.79 9.98 2.37
C LYS A 82 -5.27 9.83 2.27
N LEU A 83 -4.54 10.94 2.06
CA LEU A 83 -3.08 10.93 2.05
C LEU A 83 -2.50 10.61 3.43
N ASP A 84 -3.11 11.12 4.49
CA ASP A 84 -2.67 10.85 5.86
C ASP A 84 -2.97 9.41 6.28
N ALA A 85 -4.12 8.85 5.91
CA ALA A 85 -4.44 7.44 6.11
C ALA A 85 -3.42 6.54 5.39
N PHE A 86 -3.12 6.84 4.13
CA PHE A 86 -2.12 6.13 3.34
C PHE A 86 -0.71 6.20 3.97
N GLY A 87 -0.28 7.38 4.41
CA GLY A 87 1.00 7.55 5.10
C GLY A 87 1.07 6.79 6.43
N SER A 88 -0.03 6.73 7.18
CA SER A 88 -0.12 5.98 8.43
C SER A 88 -0.02 4.48 8.21
N GLN A 89 -0.66 3.94 7.19
CA GLN A 89 -0.55 2.54 6.80
C GLN A 89 0.87 2.17 6.35
N GLN A 90 1.52 3.03 5.56
CA GLN A 90 2.91 2.85 5.18
C GLN A 90 3.86 2.83 6.39
N GLN A 91 3.66 3.74 7.35
CA GLN A 91 4.47 3.76 8.59
C GLN A 91 4.22 2.52 9.44
N HIS A 92 2.99 2.00 9.50
CA HIS A 92 2.67 0.73 10.15
C HIS A 92 3.51 -0.41 9.54
N LEU A 93 3.58 -0.51 8.22
CA LEU A 93 4.40 -1.51 7.54
C LEU A 93 5.90 -1.36 7.85
N VAL A 94 6.43 -0.12 7.89
CA VAL A 94 7.84 0.14 8.28
C VAL A 94 8.13 -0.39 9.68
N ASN A 95 7.20 -0.26 10.62
CA ASN A 95 7.36 -0.72 12.00
C ASN A 95 7.19 -2.25 12.14
N THR A 96 6.44 -2.86 11.25
CA THR A 96 6.12 -4.30 11.27
C THR A 96 7.21 -5.15 10.63
N PHE A 97 7.76 -4.70 9.50
CA PHE A 97 8.78 -5.45 8.77
C PHE A 97 10.16 -5.30 9.39
N LYS A 98 10.90 -6.42 9.47
CA LYS A 98 12.27 -6.48 10.01
C LYS A 98 13.32 -6.79 8.95
N SER A 99 12.92 -7.34 7.79
CA SER A 99 13.85 -7.70 6.73
C SER A 99 14.48 -6.45 6.11
N PRO A 100 15.82 -6.38 5.96
CA PRO A 100 16.50 -5.23 5.33
C PRO A 100 15.99 -4.94 3.91
N GLU A 101 15.66 -5.98 3.15
CA GLU A 101 15.11 -5.87 1.79
C GLU A 101 13.74 -5.20 1.78
N ASN A 102 12.82 -5.65 2.65
CA ASN A 102 11.50 -5.06 2.79
C ASN A 102 11.58 -3.61 3.27
N LEU A 103 12.44 -3.34 4.25
CA LEU A 103 12.66 -1.98 4.77
C LEU A 103 13.25 -1.04 3.72
N LYS A 104 14.11 -1.55 2.81
CA LYS A 104 14.59 -0.76 1.67
C LYS A 104 13.44 -0.34 0.77
N LEU A 105 12.60 -1.28 0.33
CA LEU A 105 11.43 -1.00 -0.53
C LEU A 105 10.46 -0.02 0.14
N LEU A 106 10.19 -0.21 1.44
CA LEU A 106 9.31 0.68 2.21
C LEU A 106 9.89 2.09 2.36
N ARG A 107 11.21 2.25 2.55
CA ARG A 107 11.84 3.58 2.62
C ARG A 107 11.76 4.29 1.27
N GLU A 108 12.08 3.60 0.19
CA GLU A 108 11.97 4.14 -1.16
C GLU A 108 10.52 4.51 -1.49
N GLN A 109 9.54 3.68 -1.08
CA GLN A 109 8.12 4.00 -1.18
C GLN A 109 7.76 5.24 -0.35
N GLY A 110 8.27 5.36 0.88
CA GLY A 110 8.10 6.52 1.74
C GLY A 110 8.61 7.82 1.12
N GLN A 111 9.72 7.75 0.36
CA GLN A 111 10.21 8.87 -0.42
C GLN A 111 9.21 9.27 -1.51
N SER A 112 8.70 8.32 -2.30
CA SER A 112 7.70 8.59 -3.34
C SER A 112 6.39 9.15 -2.75
N ILE A 113 5.99 8.72 -1.54
CA ILE A 113 4.86 9.29 -0.80
C ILE A 113 5.13 10.76 -0.42
N SER A 114 6.33 11.06 0.06
CA SER A 114 6.72 12.43 0.41
C SER A 114 6.72 13.34 -0.82
N GLU A 115 7.26 12.88 -1.94
CA GLU A 115 7.23 13.58 -3.22
C GLU A 115 5.79 13.80 -3.71
N TYR A 116 4.92 12.78 -3.60
CA TYR A 116 3.49 12.88 -3.91
C TYR A 116 2.79 13.96 -3.08
N ARG A 117 3.11 14.05 -1.78
CA ARG A 117 2.61 15.10 -0.88
C ARG A 117 3.01 16.51 -1.35
N VAL A 118 4.27 16.67 -1.76
CA VAL A 118 4.76 17.95 -2.30
C VAL A 118 4.03 18.32 -3.59
N SER A 119 3.87 17.37 -4.50
CA SER A 119 3.15 17.61 -5.76
C SER A 119 1.66 17.89 -5.55
N LEU A 120 1.04 17.27 -4.54
CA LEU A 120 -0.33 17.57 -4.13
C LEU A 120 -0.48 19.01 -3.62
N GLU A 121 0.45 19.47 -2.80
CA GLU A 121 0.44 20.86 -2.30
C GLU A 121 0.68 21.87 -3.42
N LYS A 122 1.60 21.59 -4.36
CA LYS A 122 1.76 22.41 -5.58
C LYS A 122 0.45 22.51 -6.37
N MET A 123 -0.26 21.40 -6.55
CA MET A 123 -1.56 21.37 -7.23
C MET A 123 -2.61 22.18 -6.47
N ARG A 124 -2.67 22.09 -5.14
CA ARG A 124 -3.56 22.87 -4.29
C ARG A 124 -3.30 24.37 -4.42
N GLN A 125 -2.03 24.76 -4.34
CA GLN A 125 -1.65 26.16 -4.52
C GLN A 125 -1.99 26.66 -5.94
N GLY A 126 -1.78 25.83 -6.97
CA GLY A 126 -2.19 26.14 -8.34
C GLY A 126 -3.68 26.44 -8.46
N TYR A 127 -4.56 25.59 -7.88
CA TYR A 127 -6.00 25.84 -7.88
C TYR A 127 -6.36 27.14 -7.16
N LYS A 128 -5.78 27.41 -5.99
CA LYS A 128 -5.98 28.66 -5.28
C LYS A 128 -5.61 29.87 -6.13
N THR A 129 -4.45 29.81 -6.79
CA THR A 129 -3.98 30.85 -7.67
C THR A 129 -4.92 31.05 -8.88
N THR A 130 -5.44 29.96 -9.49
CA THR A 130 -6.41 30.08 -10.60
C THR A 130 -7.70 30.77 -10.19
N LEU A 131 -8.20 30.52 -8.97
CA LEU A 131 -9.39 31.21 -8.43
C LEU A 131 -9.11 32.70 -8.23
N THR A 132 -7.99 33.04 -7.57
CA THR A 132 -7.58 34.45 -7.35
C THR A 132 -7.36 35.18 -8.69
N ALA A 133 -6.74 34.53 -9.68
CA ALA A 133 -6.53 35.10 -11.01
C ALA A 133 -7.85 35.39 -11.72
N ARG A 134 -8.85 34.49 -11.61
CA ARG A 134 -10.22 34.73 -12.15
C ARG A 134 -10.90 35.93 -11.50
N ASP A 135 -10.80 36.07 -10.19
CA ASP A 135 -11.34 37.24 -9.49
C ASP A 135 -10.64 38.52 -9.90
N SER A 136 -9.31 38.49 -10.04
CA SER A 136 -8.52 39.60 -10.55
C SER A 136 -8.89 39.98 -11.98
N MET A 137 -9.12 38.99 -12.89
CA MET A 137 -9.63 39.23 -14.23
C MET A 137 -11.00 39.93 -14.22
N ASN A 138 -11.95 39.47 -13.37
CA ASN A 138 -13.28 40.06 -13.27
C ASN A 138 -13.20 41.52 -12.79
N GLN A 139 -12.40 41.80 -11.77
CA GLN A 139 -12.20 43.16 -11.25
C GLN A 139 -11.53 44.07 -12.28
N ALA A 140 -10.51 43.57 -12.97
CA ALA A 140 -9.81 44.31 -14.00
C ALA A 140 -10.72 44.61 -15.22
N ALA A 141 -11.53 43.64 -15.63
CA ALA A 141 -12.52 43.82 -16.69
C ALA A 141 -13.58 44.88 -16.32
N ALA A 142 -14.06 44.87 -15.07
CA ALA A 142 -15.01 45.91 -14.60
C ALA A 142 -14.34 47.31 -14.66
N ARG A 143 -13.13 47.46 -14.11
CA ARG A 143 -12.38 48.73 -14.18
C ARG A 143 -12.13 49.20 -15.62
N ALA A 144 -11.80 48.28 -16.54
CA ALA A 144 -11.60 48.62 -17.95
C ALA A 144 -12.91 49.11 -18.58
N ASN A 145 -14.04 48.45 -18.26
CA ASN A 145 -15.35 48.89 -18.75
C ASN A 145 -15.73 50.28 -18.22
N ASP A 146 -15.55 50.51 -16.92
CA ASP A 146 -15.88 51.82 -16.29
C ASP A 146 -15.00 52.92 -16.87
N ALA A 147 -13.70 52.67 -17.09
CA ALA A 147 -12.77 53.65 -17.67
C ALA A 147 -13.13 54.00 -19.11
N ILE A 148 -13.46 53.00 -19.97
CA ILE A 148 -13.83 53.25 -21.35
C ILE A 148 -15.22 53.96 -21.47
N GLU A 149 -16.17 53.71 -20.56
CA GLU A 149 -17.42 54.44 -20.44
C GLU A 149 -17.16 55.89 -20.05
N ALA A 150 -16.26 56.15 -19.07
CA ALA A 150 -15.88 57.50 -18.66
C ALA A 150 -15.25 58.30 -19.81
N ILE A 151 -14.41 57.67 -20.64
CA ILE A 151 -13.87 58.32 -21.87
C ILE A 151 -15.02 58.67 -22.84
N SER A 152 -15.94 57.70 -23.08
CA SER A 152 -17.09 57.87 -23.94
C SER A 152 -17.96 59.05 -23.49
N GLY A 153 -18.29 59.10 -22.21
CA GLY A 153 -19.09 60.18 -21.60
C GLY A 153 -18.42 61.55 -21.76
N ALA A 154 -17.11 61.65 -21.52
CA ALA A 154 -16.34 62.87 -21.65
C ALA A 154 -16.33 63.41 -23.08
N VAL A 155 -16.12 62.53 -24.06
CA VAL A 155 -16.14 62.89 -25.50
C VAL A 155 -17.52 63.37 -25.91
N LEU A 156 -18.63 62.67 -25.51
CA LEU A 156 -19.98 63.04 -25.86
C LEU A 156 -20.43 64.38 -25.22
N SER A 157 -19.87 64.75 -24.08
CA SER A 157 -20.12 66.01 -23.37
C SER A 157 -19.16 67.14 -23.72
N SER A 158 -18.18 66.89 -24.63
CA SER A 158 -17.19 67.91 -25.03
C SER A 158 -17.84 69.02 -25.84
N SER A 159 -17.24 70.20 -25.85
CA SER A 159 -17.66 71.38 -26.64
C SER A 159 -17.15 71.34 -28.10
N GLU A 160 -16.63 70.20 -28.56
CA GLU A 160 -16.19 70.04 -29.93
C GLU A 160 -17.36 69.96 -30.96
N SER A 161 -17.03 70.09 -32.26
CA SER A 161 -18.04 69.93 -33.33
C SER A 161 -18.67 68.51 -33.35
N ASP A 162 -19.88 68.38 -33.83
CA ASP A 162 -20.59 67.09 -33.94
C ASP A 162 -19.79 66.07 -34.77
N ALA A 163 -19.12 66.52 -35.83
CA ALA A 163 -18.28 65.67 -36.67
C ALA A 163 -17.06 65.12 -35.88
N SER A 164 -16.41 65.98 -35.06
CA SER A 164 -15.27 65.61 -34.22
C SER A 164 -15.72 64.60 -33.16
N ARG A 165 -16.82 64.89 -32.42
CA ARG A 165 -17.38 64.01 -31.43
C ARG A 165 -17.74 62.60 -31.97
N LEU A 166 -18.34 62.57 -33.17
CA LEU A 166 -18.67 61.32 -33.84
C LEU A 166 -17.42 60.51 -34.19
N ALA A 167 -16.39 61.18 -34.76
CA ALA A 167 -15.12 60.53 -35.11
C ALA A 167 -14.46 59.93 -33.87
N GLN A 168 -14.38 60.70 -32.78
CA GLN A 168 -13.81 60.23 -31.50
C GLN A 168 -14.61 59.13 -30.87
N TYR A 169 -15.94 59.19 -30.90
CA TYR A 169 -16.84 58.11 -30.42
C TYR A 169 -16.67 56.82 -31.20
N LEU A 170 -16.43 56.85 -32.51
CA LEU A 170 -16.16 55.68 -33.32
C LEU A 170 -14.87 54.98 -32.92
N LEU A 171 -13.82 55.73 -32.57
CA LEU A 171 -12.57 55.18 -32.05
C LEU A 171 -12.80 54.48 -30.71
N ILE A 172 -13.53 55.10 -29.81
CA ILE A 172 -13.85 54.50 -28.49
C ILE A 172 -14.73 53.26 -28.65
N SER A 173 -15.67 53.31 -29.60
CA SER A 173 -16.55 52.14 -29.89
C SER A 173 -15.74 50.96 -30.39
N LYS A 174 -14.71 51.20 -31.23
CA LYS A 174 -13.79 50.14 -31.67
C LYS A 174 -13.00 49.54 -30.50
N ALA A 175 -12.48 50.38 -29.59
CA ALA A 175 -11.78 49.89 -28.38
C ALA A 175 -12.74 49.06 -27.45
N LYS A 176 -14.01 49.49 -27.29
CA LYS A 176 -15.02 48.69 -26.59
C LYS A 176 -15.24 47.32 -27.23
N GLN A 177 -15.35 47.28 -28.55
CA GLN A 177 -15.49 46.02 -29.28
C GLN A 177 -14.27 45.09 -29.09
N GLN A 178 -13.05 45.64 -29.11
CA GLN A 178 -11.84 44.87 -28.80
C GLN A 178 -11.85 44.31 -27.37
N LEU A 179 -12.26 45.10 -26.39
CA LEU A 179 -12.39 44.62 -25.00
C LEU A 179 -13.39 43.47 -24.85
N VAL A 180 -14.53 43.54 -25.56
CA VAL A 180 -15.51 42.44 -25.59
C VAL A 180 -14.90 41.17 -26.21
N GLN A 181 -14.16 41.31 -27.33
CA GLN A 181 -13.52 40.19 -27.99
C GLN A 181 -12.43 39.56 -27.08
N VAL A 182 -11.61 40.36 -26.42
CA VAL A 182 -10.64 39.89 -25.40
C VAL A 182 -11.32 39.01 -24.36
N ARG A 183 -12.47 39.48 -23.81
CA ARG A 183 -13.21 38.74 -22.79
C ARG A 183 -13.78 37.43 -23.31
N LEU A 184 -14.21 37.37 -24.56
CA LEU A 184 -14.71 36.16 -25.20
C LEU A 184 -13.58 35.12 -25.38
N ASP A 185 -12.44 35.57 -25.92
CA ASP A 185 -11.31 34.68 -26.17
C ASP A 185 -10.69 34.16 -24.87
N VAL A 186 -10.55 35.01 -23.83
CA VAL A 186 -10.12 34.57 -22.49
C VAL A 186 -11.14 33.61 -21.87
N ARG A 187 -12.44 33.82 -22.03
CA ARG A 187 -13.46 32.89 -21.52
C ARG A 187 -13.37 31.53 -22.24
N SER A 188 -13.14 31.53 -23.55
CA SER A 188 -12.90 30.31 -24.32
C SER A 188 -11.67 29.58 -23.81
N TYR A 189 -10.57 30.29 -23.59
CA TYR A 189 -9.35 29.72 -23.02
C TYR A 189 -9.59 29.10 -21.64
N ILE A 190 -10.31 29.79 -20.74
CA ILE A 190 -10.62 29.26 -19.40
C ILE A 190 -11.48 28.00 -19.48
N ALA A 191 -12.33 27.86 -20.50
CA ALA A 191 -13.21 26.70 -20.68
C ALA A 191 -12.44 25.49 -21.25
N ASP A 192 -11.58 25.70 -22.26
CA ASP A 192 -10.99 24.60 -23.02
C ASP A 192 -9.52 24.29 -22.68
N LEU A 193 -8.80 25.26 -22.09
CA LEU A 193 -7.38 25.16 -21.70
C LEU A 193 -6.45 24.63 -22.83
N THR A 194 -6.84 24.85 -24.09
CA THR A 194 -6.02 24.46 -25.24
C THR A 194 -4.97 25.51 -25.58
N SER A 195 -3.86 25.10 -26.18
CA SER A 195 -2.80 26.00 -26.63
C SER A 195 -3.30 27.01 -27.66
N GLU A 196 -4.23 26.61 -28.52
CA GLU A 196 -4.83 27.46 -29.53
C GLU A 196 -5.66 28.58 -28.89
N ALA A 197 -6.52 28.24 -27.92
CA ALA A 197 -7.32 29.22 -27.19
C ALA A 197 -6.46 30.16 -26.34
N GLU A 198 -5.39 29.67 -25.70
CA GLU A 198 -4.39 30.47 -25.00
C GLU A 198 -3.75 31.52 -25.92
N GLN A 199 -3.25 31.07 -27.08
CA GLN A 199 -2.60 31.96 -28.04
C GLN A 199 -3.59 32.98 -28.64
N ALA A 200 -4.85 32.58 -28.86
CA ALA A 200 -5.88 33.49 -29.33
C ALA A 200 -6.15 34.60 -28.29
N ALA A 201 -6.34 34.22 -27.02
CA ALA A 201 -6.56 35.18 -25.93
C ALA A 201 -5.39 36.14 -25.74
N LEU A 202 -4.15 35.64 -25.76
CA LEU A 202 -2.96 36.48 -25.63
C LEU A 202 -2.76 37.42 -26.81
N ARG A 203 -2.96 36.96 -28.06
CA ARG A 203 -2.90 37.83 -29.24
C ARG A 203 -3.95 38.92 -29.19
N GLN A 204 -5.18 38.60 -28.79
CA GLN A 204 -6.24 39.58 -28.68
C GLN A 204 -6.00 40.64 -27.61
N LEU A 205 -5.35 40.25 -26.48
CA LEU A 205 -4.88 41.19 -25.46
C LEU A 205 -3.85 42.17 -26.00
N GLU A 206 -2.86 41.68 -26.76
CA GLU A 206 -1.86 42.53 -27.41
C GLU A 206 -2.47 43.49 -28.46
N ASN A 207 -3.48 42.99 -29.24
CA ASN A 207 -4.23 43.83 -30.15
C ASN A 207 -4.99 44.95 -29.41
N ALA A 208 -5.64 44.64 -28.30
CA ALA A 208 -6.33 45.64 -27.47
C ALA A 208 -5.38 46.69 -26.90
N LEU A 209 -4.19 46.31 -26.44
CA LEU A 209 -3.15 47.25 -25.96
C LEU A 209 -2.65 48.14 -27.07
N SER A 210 -2.43 47.61 -28.30
CA SER A 210 -2.04 48.41 -29.47
C SER A 210 -3.15 49.41 -29.85
N GLU A 211 -4.42 49.06 -29.72
CA GLU A 211 -5.54 50.00 -29.96
C GLU A 211 -5.58 51.13 -28.92
N ILE A 212 -5.25 50.83 -27.65
CA ILE A 212 -5.13 51.83 -26.58
C ILE A 212 -4.05 52.87 -26.92
N ASP A 213 -2.90 52.41 -27.44
CA ASP A 213 -1.84 53.33 -27.90
C ASP A 213 -2.30 54.22 -29.05
N SER A 214 -3.18 53.71 -29.92
CA SER A 214 -3.83 54.49 -30.94
C SER A 214 -4.77 55.56 -30.36
N LEU A 215 -5.58 55.18 -29.36
CA LEU A 215 -6.47 56.11 -28.66
C LEU A 215 -5.67 57.24 -27.98
N LYS A 216 -4.56 56.95 -27.33
CA LYS A 216 -3.68 57.99 -26.71
C LYS A 216 -3.27 59.04 -27.69
N ARG A 217 -2.87 58.66 -28.91
CA ARG A 217 -2.43 59.59 -29.96
C ARG A 217 -3.56 60.44 -30.51
N GLN A 218 -4.77 59.86 -30.58
CA GLN A 218 -5.90 60.51 -31.24
C GLN A 218 -6.80 61.28 -30.27
N LEU A 219 -6.75 60.98 -28.98
CA LEU A 219 -7.55 61.64 -27.94
C LEU A 219 -6.65 62.20 -26.81
N PRO A 220 -5.76 63.13 -27.08
CA PRO A 220 -4.81 63.66 -26.09
C PRO A 220 -5.49 64.37 -24.90
N ALA A 221 -6.69 64.95 -25.13
CA ALA A 221 -7.50 65.58 -24.07
C ALA A 221 -7.97 64.57 -23.00
N GLU A 222 -8.11 63.28 -23.38
CA GLU A 222 -8.56 62.18 -22.51
C GLU A 222 -7.39 61.33 -21.95
N ALA A 223 -6.15 61.78 -22.06
CA ALA A 223 -4.93 61.03 -21.72
C ALA A 223 -5.00 60.36 -20.32
N SER A 224 -5.48 61.08 -19.28
CA SER A 224 -5.60 60.52 -17.93
C SER A 224 -6.59 59.37 -17.82
N ARG A 225 -7.76 59.44 -18.50
CA ARG A 225 -8.77 58.38 -18.50
C ARG A 225 -8.32 57.18 -19.34
N ILE A 226 -7.62 57.46 -20.49
CA ILE A 226 -7.02 56.40 -21.31
C ILE A 226 -5.93 55.65 -20.53
N GLN A 227 -5.14 56.35 -19.72
CA GLN A 227 -4.17 55.70 -18.82
C GLN A 227 -4.83 54.81 -17.78
N GLN A 228 -5.96 55.20 -17.22
CA GLN A 228 -6.76 54.33 -16.32
C GLN A 228 -7.27 53.10 -17.06
N PHE A 229 -7.80 53.25 -18.27
CA PHE A 229 -8.24 52.13 -19.13
C PHE A 229 -7.06 51.18 -19.44
N GLU A 230 -5.92 51.70 -19.87
CA GLU A 230 -4.72 50.92 -20.12
C GLU A 230 -4.29 50.14 -18.88
N SER A 231 -4.20 50.81 -17.72
CA SER A 231 -3.82 50.16 -16.47
C SER A 231 -4.75 49.00 -16.10
N ALA A 232 -6.06 49.14 -16.37
CA ALA A 232 -7.03 48.09 -16.17
C ALA A 232 -6.86 46.91 -17.15
N VAL A 233 -6.56 47.20 -18.43
CA VAL A 233 -6.32 46.15 -19.44
C VAL A 233 -5.00 45.43 -19.17
N LEU A 234 -3.96 46.13 -18.72
CA LEU A 234 -2.68 45.54 -18.29
C LEU A 234 -2.90 44.61 -17.06
N ALA A 235 -3.68 45.05 -16.06
CA ALA A 235 -4.01 44.24 -14.92
C ALA A 235 -4.81 42.97 -15.34
N TYR A 236 -5.71 43.10 -16.33
CA TYR A 236 -6.42 41.97 -16.89
C TYR A 236 -5.48 40.98 -17.59
N ARG A 237 -4.55 41.47 -18.40
CA ARG A 237 -3.50 40.66 -19.06
C ARG A 237 -2.66 39.90 -18.03
N ASP A 238 -2.21 40.59 -16.99
CA ASP A 238 -1.35 40.00 -15.99
C ASP A 238 -2.10 38.90 -15.19
N ALA A 239 -3.39 39.11 -14.89
CA ALA A 239 -4.24 38.07 -14.30
C ALA A 239 -4.47 36.87 -15.24
N VAL A 240 -4.58 37.07 -16.54
CA VAL A 240 -4.67 35.97 -17.53
C VAL A 240 -3.35 35.18 -17.57
N ARG A 241 -2.20 35.86 -17.49
CA ARG A 241 -0.90 35.20 -17.42
C ARG A 241 -0.74 34.39 -16.13
N GLU A 242 -1.15 34.95 -14.99
CA GLU A 242 -1.14 34.24 -13.71
C GLU A 242 -2.02 33.00 -13.73
N PHE A 243 -3.22 33.07 -14.32
CA PHE A 243 -4.10 31.92 -14.53
C PHE A 243 -3.43 30.85 -15.40
N ARG A 244 -2.80 31.25 -16.51
CA ARG A 244 -2.04 30.36 -17.39
C ARG A 244 -0.95 29.62 -16.65
N ASP A 245 -0.10 30.34 -15.92
CA ASP A 245 1.06 29.80 -15.23
C ASP A 245 0.62 28.85 -14.11
N ALA A 246 -0.43 29.20 -13.38
CA ALA A 246 -1.02 28.34 -12.35
C ALA A 246 -1.62 27.06 -12.96
N THR A 247 -2.32 27.15 -14.10
CA THR A 247 -2.88 26.00 -14.80
C THR A 247 -1.77 25.08 -15.32
N ALA A 248 -0.68 25.61 -15.85
CA ALA A 248 0.49 24.84 -16.25
C ALA A 248 1.13 24.13 -15.04
N ALA A 249 1.26 24.81 -13.90
CA ALA A 249 1.78 24.22 -12.67
C ALA A 249 0.91 23.08 -12.16
N ILE A 250 -0.43 23.21 -12.23
CA ILE A 250 -1.38 22.11 -11.93
C ILE A 250 -1.11 20.91 -12.85
N GLY A 251 -0.92 21.14 -14.14
CA GLY A 251 -0.62 20.11 -15.13
C GLY A 251 0.68 19.33 -14.79
N VAL A 252 1.73 20.05 -14.47
CA VAL A 252 3.03 19.48 -14.04
C VAL A 252 2.87 18.66 -12.77
N ALA A 253 2.26 19.23 -11.72
CA ALA A 253 2.04 18.54 -10.46
C ALA A 253 1.21 17.26 -10.65
N ARG A 254 0.19 17.28 -11.51
CA ARG A 254 -0.60 16.10 -11.86
C ARG A 254 0.23 15.02 -12.55
N ALA A 255 1.12 15.39 -13.46
CA ALA A 255 2.02 14.45 -14.13
C ALA A 255 3.02 13.83 -13.14
N GLU A 256 3.64 14.65 -12.28
CA GLU A 256 4.51 14.18 -11.18
C GLU A 256 3.79 13.16 -10.29
N MET A 257 2.56 13.47 -9.83
CA MET A 257 1.77 12.56 -8.98
C MET A 257 1.40 11.25 -9.69
N THR A 258 1.26 11.27 -11.01
CA THR A 258 1.01 10.05 -11.79
C THR A 258 2.21 9.12 -11.77
N VAL A 259 3.41 9.65 -11.98
CA VAL A 259 4.67 8.90 -11.93
C VAL A 259 4.92 8.37 -10.51
N GLN A 260 4.85 9.26 -9.52
CA GLN A 260 5.04 8.91 -8.09
C GLN A 260 4.06 7.83 -7.64
N GLY A 261 2.79 7.94 -8.03
CA GLY A 261 1.77 6.95 -7.73
C GLY A 261 2.01 5.60 -8.42
N ALA A 262 2.56 5.58 -9.63
CA ALA A 262 2.95 4.34 -10.30
C ALA A 262 4.15 3.67 -9.60
N ASP A 263 5.12 4.47 -9.16
CA ASP A 263 6.28 3.97 -8.42
C ASP A 263 5.88 3.37 -7.06
N ILE A 264 4.96 4.01 -6.33
CA ILE A 264 4.41 3.48 -5.09
C ILE A 264 3.76 2.11 -5.31
N VAL A 265 2.92 1.95 -6.35
CA VAL A 265 2.29 0.66 -6.67
C VAL A 265 3.34 -0.39 -7.01
N LYS A 266 4.30 -0.04 -7.87
CA LYS A 266 5.37 -0.96 -8.25
C LYS A 266 6.10 -1.54 -7.03
N ARG A 267 6.46 -0.67 -6.06
CA ARG A 267 7.15 -1.11 -4.83
C ARG A 267 6.24 -1.94 -3.92
N SER A 268 4.94 -1.62 -3.87
CA SER A 268 3.96 -2.46 -3.17
C SER A 268 3.85 -3.84 -3.79
N ASP A 269 3.83 -3.94 -5.11
CA ASP A 269 3.75 -5.21 -5.84
C ASP A 269 5.04 -6.04 -5.66
N GLU A 270 6.21 -5.40 -5.67
CA GLU A 270 7.49 -6.04 -5.36
C GLU A 270 7.51 -6.58 -3.93
N LEU A 271 7.05 -5.78 -2.96
CA LEU A 271 6.94 -6.19 -1.57
C LEU A 271 5.96 -7.37 -1.40
N TYR A 272 4.81 -7.32 -2.05
CA TYR A 272 3.81 -8.39 -2.05
C TYR A 272 4.36 -9.68 -2.66
N LYS A 273 5.07 -9.59 -3.79
CA LYS A 273 5.72 -10.72 -4.44
C LYS A 273 6.76 -11.40 -3.54
N ILE A 274 7.61 -10.62 -2.88
CA ILE A 274 8.58 -11.15 -1.90
C ILE A 274 7.86 -11.92 -0.77
N GLN A 275 6.71 -11.42 -0.30
CA GLN A 275 5.96 -12.13 0.75
C GLN A 275 5.36 -13.44 0.24
N ILE A 276 4.85 -13.48 -1.00
CA ILE A 276 4.36 -14.72 -1.62
C ILE A 276 5.49 -15.75 -1.75
N GLU A 277 6.61 -15.37 -2.35
CA GLU A 277 7.75 -16.27 -2.57
C GLU A 277 8.25 -16.84 -1.24
N ARG A 278 8.46 -16.00 -0.23
CA ARG A 278 8.87 -16.46 1.11
C ARG A 278 7.83 -17.34 1.80
N ARG A 279 6.54 -17.05 1.64
CA ARG A 279 5.46 -17.89 2.18
C ARG A 279 5.49 -19.27 1.54
N ASP A 280 5.68 -19.34 0.24
CA ASP A 280 5.68 -20.60 -0.50
C ASP A 280 6.92 -21.42 -0.14
N ASP A 281 8.11 -20.82 -0.05
CA ASP A 281 9.34 -21.46 0.40
C ASP A 281 9.21 -22.00 1.84
N GLU A 282 8.73 -21.20 2.78
CA GLU A 282 8.52 -21.63 4.17
C GLU A 282 7.47 -22.74 4.26
N SER A 283 6.40 -22.67 3.46
CA SER A 283 5.37 -23.71 3.40
C SER A 283 5.94 -25.03 2.91
N VAL A 284 6.77 -25.01 1.86
CA VAL A 284 7.44 -26.21 1.34
C VAL A 284 8.41 -26.79 2.37
N GLN A 285 9.23 -25.94 2.99
CA GLN A 285 10.18 -26.38 4.03
C GLN A 285 9.46 -26.95 5.26
N ALA A 286 8.40 -26.28 5.73
CA ALA A 286 7.59 -26.74 6.85
C ALA A 286 6.94 -28.11 6.56
N ARG A 287 6.34 -28.28 5.37
CA ARG A 287 5.75 -29.56 4.94
C ARG A 287 6.81 -30.67 4.86
N SER A 288 7.94 -30.39 4.25
CA SER A 288 9.06 -31.35 4.13
C SER A 288 9.56 -31.80 5.50
N LEU A 289 9.84 -30.84 6.38
CA LEU A 289 10.29 -31.12 7.74
C LEU A 289 9.26 -31.93 8.52
N GLN A 290 7.98 -31.53 8.47
CA GLN A 290 6.89 -32.21 9.18
C GLN A 290 6.63 -33.61 8.64
N THR A 291 6.69 -33.80 7.33
CA THR A 291 6.53 -35.12 6.69
C THR A 291 7.67 -36.05 7.11
N THR A 292 8.91 -35.56 7.01
CA THR A 292 10.10 -36.33 7.37
C THR A 292 10.10 -36.72 8.84
N ALA A 293 9.78 -35.78 9.73
CA ALA A 293 9.72 -36.01 11.15
C ALA A 293 8.57 -36.98 11.53
N THR A 294 7.42 -36.91 10.86
CA THR A 294 6.29 -37.83 11.05
C THR A 294 6.68 -39.24 10.62
N LEU A 295 7.34 -39.42 9.46
CA LEU A 295 7.81 -40.71 9.00
C LEU A 295 8.83 -41.32 9.97
N LEU A 296 9.76 -40.52 10.47
CA LEU A 296 10.73 -40.95 11.47
C LEU A 296 10.03 -41.37 12.78
N ALA A 297 9.07 -40.59 13.25
CA ALA A 297 8.30 -40.91 14.47
C ALA A 297 7.51 -42.23 14.33
N LEU A 298 6.88 -42.44 13.16
CA LEU A 298 6.18 -43.70 12.85
C LEU A 298 7.14 -44.88 12.83
N LEU A 299 8.30 -44.74 12.17
CA LEU A 299 9.31 -45.79 12.09
C LEU A 299 9.85 -46.14 13.48
N VAL A 300 10.17 -45.14 14.28
CA VAL A 300 10.61 -45.35 15.67
C VAL A 300 9.50 -45.99 16.52
N GLY A 301 8.24 -45.57 16.36
CA GLY A 301 7.08 -46.15 17.03
C GLY A 301 6.89 -47.63 16.69
N VAL A 302 6.97 -47.97 15.41
CA VAL A 302 6.88 -49.37 14.94
C VAL A 302 8.04 -50.22 15.47
N LEU A 303 9.27 -49.70 15.42
CA LEU A 303 10.42 -50.39 16.00
C LEU A 303 10.29 -50.60 17.50
N ALA A 304 9.87 -49.60 18.24
CA ALA A 304 9.64 -49.68 19.69
C ALA A 304 8.56 -50.72 19.99
N ALA A 305 7.44 -50.70 19.29
CA ALA A 305 6.35 -51.70 19.45
C ALA A 305 6.86 -53.13 19.14
N PHE A 306 7.63 -53.32 18.07
CA PHE A 306 8.21 -54.60 17.72
C PHE A 306 9.18 -55.11 18.80
N ILE A 307 10.08 -54.24 19.31
CA ILE A 307 11.04 -54.58 20.38
C ILE A 307 10.32 -54.91 21.67
N ILE A 308 9.35 -54.12 22.08
CA ILE A 308 8.52 -54.34 23.28
C ILE A 308 7.77 -55.68 23.17
N THR A 309 7.09 -55.94 22.07
CA THR A 309 6.35 -57.19 21.84
C THR A 309 7.31 -58.39 21.89
N ARG A 310 8.44 -58.31 21.23
CA ARG A 310 9.42 -59.42 21.21
C ARG A 310 10.10 -59.66 22.57
N GLN A 311 10.35 -58.62 23.35
CA GLN A 311 11.11 -58.70 24.59
C GLN A 311 10.24 -58.83 25.85
N ILE A 312 8.98 -58.48 25.79
CA ILE A 312 8.04 -58.54 26.92
C ILE A 312 6.94 -59.57 26.67
N THR A 313 6.19 -59.42 25.62
CA THR A 313 5.00 -60.24 25.36
C THR A 313 5.34 -61.69 25.04
N ARG A 314 6.40 -61.90 24.23
CA ARG A 314 6.80 -63.28 23.87
C ARG A 314 7.33 -64.08 25.05
N PRO A 315 8.27 -63.61 25.86
CA PRO A 315 8.71 -64.33 27.06
C PRO A 315 7.60 -64.51 28.12
N LEU A 316 6.70 -63.53 28.26
CA LEU A 316 5.57 -63.65 29.17
C LEU A 316 4.63 -64.80 28.73
N ARG A 317 4.38 -64.93 27.44
CA ARG A 317 3.57 -66.00 26.88
C ARG A 317 4.24 -67.38 27.07
N GLU A 318 5.54 -67.45 26.85
CA GLU A 318 6.32 -68.68 27.10
C GLU A 318 6.27 -69.09 28.59
N THR A 319 6.34 -68.14 29.51
CA THR A 319 6.20 -68.39 30.94
C THR A 319 4.79 -68.86 31.30
N MET A 320 3.74 -68.22 30.73
CA MET A 320 2.35 -68.64 30.93
C MET A 320 2.10 -70.04 30.40
N ASP A 321 2.63 -70.40 29.25
CA ASP A 321 2.47 -71.72 28.62
C ASP A 321 3.08 -72.82 29.56
N VAL A 322 4.23 -72.54 30.18
CA VAL A 322 4.82 -73.47 31.13
C VAL A 322 4.02 -73.57 32.43
N VAL A 323 3.57 -72.42 32.98
CA VAL A 323 2.70 -72.41 34.16
C VAL A 323 1.41 -73.21 33.94
N ASN A 324 0.76 -73.07 32.75
CA ASN A 324 -0.40 -73.82 32.37
C ASN A 324 -0.15 -75.34 32.26
N ARG A 325 1.04 -75.73 31.76
CA ARG A 325 1.45 -77.16 31.72
C ARG A 325 1.73 -77.72 33.10
N ILE A 326 2.40 -76.98 33.97
CA ILE A 326 2.58 -77.33 35.34
C ILE A 326 1.22 -77.53 36.04
N ALA A 327 0.28 -76.63 35.84
CA ALA A 327 -1.07 -76.70 36.37
C ALA A 327 -1.87 -77.94 35.86
N SER A 328 -1.56 -78.42 34.63
CA SER A 328 -2.15 -79.63 34.04
C SER A 328 -1.38 -80.90 34.41
N GLY A 329 -0.33 -80.82 35.24
CA GLY A 329 0.38 -82.01 35.74
C GLY A 329 1.61 -82.43 34.90
N ASP A 330 1.96 -81.68 33.85
CA ASP A 330 3.13 -81.95 33.02
C ASP A 330 4.38 -81.18 33.59
N LEU A 331 5.21 -81.92 34.37
CA LEU A 331 6.44 -81.44 35.05
C LEU A 331 7.69 -81.73 34.24
N THR A 332 7.59 -82.19 32.99
CA THR A 332 8.75 -82.70 32.22
C THR A 332 9.59 -81.58 31.59
N GLN A 333 9.13 -80.35 31.54
CA GLN A 333 9.82 -79.26 30.81
C GLN A 333 10.58 -78.36 31.77
N GLN A 334 11.88 -78.11 31.50
CA GLN A 334 12.73 -77.14 32.20
C GLN A 334 12.85 -75.84 31.41
N LEU A 335 12.43 -74.72 32.03
CA LEU A 335 12.65 -73.35 31.52
C LEU A 335 14.13 -72.95 31.70
N ARG A 336 14.83 -72.70 30.65
CA ARG A 336 16.18 -72.07 30.72
C ARG A 336 16.03 -70.57 30.95
N VAL A 337 16.19 -70.12 32.19
CA VAL A 337 16.12 -68.69 32.54
C VAL A 337 17.46 -68.03 32.35
N THR A 338 17.58 -67.27 31.24
CA THR A 338 18.84 -66.52 30.90
C THR A 338 18.72 -65.02 31.22
N ARG A 339 17.54 -64.58 31.74
CA ARG A 339 17.23 -63.14 31.99
C ARG A 339 17.37 -62.81 33.48
N ARG A 340 17.74 -61.50 33.74
CA ARG A 340 17.87 -60.95 35.11
C ARG A 340 16.84 -59.86 35.44
N ASP A 341 15.83 -59.66 34.56
CA ASP A 341 14.70 -58.74 34.78
C ASP A 341 13.54 -59.41 35.52
N GLU A 342 12.43 -58.68 35.75
CA GLU A 342 11.25 -59.16 36.50
C GLU A 342 10.64 -60.41 35.83
N LEU A 343 10.70 -60.52 34.48
CA LEU A 343 10.25 -61.72 33.79
C LEU A 343 11.14 -62.92 34.05
N GLY A 344 12.46 -62.68 34.21
CA GLY A 344 13.40 -63.70 34.63
C GLY A 344 13.18 -64.14 36.07
N ALA A 345 12.81 -63.23 36.97
CA ALA A 345 12.43 -63.54 38.36
C ALA A 345 11.15 -64.36 38.42
N CYS A 346 10.10 -63.98 37.66
CA CYS A 346 8.86 -64.71 37.52
C CYS A 346 9.07 -66.14 37.02
N SER A 347 9.89 -66.32 36.02
CA SER A 347 10.25 -67.61 35.42
C SER A 347 11.03 -68.53 36.40
N LYS A 348 11.91 -67.95 37.23
CA LYS A 348 12.60 -68.67 38.32
C LYS A 348 11.64 -69.11 39.41
N ALA A 349 10.72 -68.29 39.83
CA ALA A 349 9.71 -68.61 40.84
C ALA A 349 8.80 -69.75 40.36
N SER A 350 8.36 -69.74 39.10
CA SER A 350 7.60 -70.84 38.49
C SER A 350 8.36 -72.18 38.47
N HIS A 351 9.70 -72.13 38.35
CA HIS A 351 10.57 -73.29 38.39
C HIS A 351 10.73 -73.87 39.81
N ALA A 352 10.71 -73.01 40.85
CA ALA A 352 10.83 -73.43 42.23
C ALA A 352 9.63 -74.22 42.77
N TRP A 353 8.50 -74.17 42.08
CA TRP A 353 7.27 -74.91 42.40
C TRP A 353 7.20 -76.30 41.77
N ALA A 354 8.15 -76.65 40.91
CA ALA A 354 8.30 -78.01 40.42
C ALA A 354 9.25 -78.79 41.37
N PRO A 355 8.78 -79.77 42.17
CA PRO A 355 9.68 -80.48 43.03
C PRO A 355 10.68 -81.25 42.18
N PRO A 356 11.95 -81.44 42.67
CA PRO A 356 12.90 -82.25 41.97
C PRO A 356 12.40 -83.70 41.98
N CYS A 357 12.24 -84.28 40.76
CA CYS A 357 12.01 -85.70 40.65
C CYS A 357 13.22 -86.43 41.29
N VAL A 358 13.03 -86.97 42.47
CA VAL A 358 13.96 -87.96 43.11
C VAL A 358 13.90 -89.19 42.28
N THR A 359 14.97 -89.58 41.65
CA THR A 359 15.21 -90.92 41.05
C THR A 359 15.42 -91.93 42.06
#